data_14a4660fe5c0c5060489bbd87d02b7ab
#
_entry.id   14a4660fe5c0c5060489bbd87d02b7ab
#
_cell.length_a   1.000
_cell.length_b   1.000
_cell.length_c   1.000
_cell.angle_alpha   90.00
_cell.angle_beta   90.00
_cell.angle_gamma   90.00
#
_symmetry.space_group_name_H-M   'P 1'
#
loop_
_entity.id
_entity.type
_entity.pdbx_description
1 polymer ?
#
loop_
_entity_poly.entity_id
_entity_poly.type
_entity_poly.pdbx_seq_one_letter_code
_entity_poly.pdbx_strand_id
1 'polypeptide(L)' 'MSKTIDFIKSIQSLNEQDLEARIKEDELRLKKLEFAHAISPLENPMSIRNLRKELARLKTELKKKQLSA' A
#
# COMPACT_ATOMS: atom_id res chain seq x y z
N MET A 1 -11.20 6.13 16.24
CA MET A 1 -10.68 6.62 14.98
C MET A 1 -10.08 5.53 14.15
N SER A 2 -10.39 5.54 12.91
CA SER A 2 -9.95 4.49 12.02
C SER A 2 -8.52 4.73 11.56
N LYS A 3 -7.68 3.71 11.65
CA LYS A 3 -6.33 3.74 11.09
C LYS A 3 -6.38 4.02 9.59
N THR A 4 -7.46 3.61 8.94
CA THR A 4 -7.68 3.83 7.52
C THR A 4 -7.77 5.32 7.18
N ILE A 5 -8.49 6.08 8.00
CA ILE A 5 -8.63 7.53 7.78
C ILE A 5 -7.30 8.21 7.99
N ASP A 6 -6.54 7.83 9.01
CA ASP A 6 -5.22 8.41 9.26
C ASP A 6 -4.27 8.10 8.11
N PHE A 7 -4.32 6.88 7.57
CA PHE A 7 -3.50 6.50 6.44
C PHE A 7 -3.85 7.31 5.19
N ILE A 8 -5.13 7.48 4.91
CA ILE A 8 -5.59 8.27 3.75
C ILE A 8 -5.11 9.72 3.85
N LYS A 9 -5.24 10.32 5.02
CA LYS A 9 -4.77 11.70 5.24
C LYS A 9 -3.27 11.80 5.04
N SER A 10 -2.54 10.82 5.54
CA SER A 10 -1.09 10.76 5.40
C SER A 10 -0.66 10.74 3.93
N ILE A 11 -1.30 9.90 3.12
CA ILE A 11 -0.92 9.80 1.71
C ILE A 11 -1.40 10.96 0.86
N GLN A 12 -2.47 11.64 1.25
CA GLN A 12 -2.96 12.82 0.53
C GLN A 12 -1.98 13.97 0.56
N SER A 13 -1.14 14.05 1.58
CA SER A 13 -0.14 15.10 1.69
C SER A 13 1.14 14.80 0.90
N LEU A 14 1.29 13.60 0.37
CA LEU A 14 2.48 13.21 -0.39
C LEU A 14 2.39 13.70 -1.84
N ASN A 15 3.55 14.05 -2.42
CA ASN A 15 3.60 14.39 -3.84
C ASN A 15 3.68 13.12 -4.69
N GLU A 16 3.65 13.26 -6.02
CA GLU A 16 3.68 12.10 -6.92
C GLU A 16 4.93 11.25 -6.74
N GLN A 17 6.07 11.87 -6.59
CA GLN A 17 7.33 11.13 -6.43
C GLN A 17 7.33 10.31 -5.15
N ASP A 18 6.86 10.89 -4.06
CA ASP A 18 6.78 10.19 -2.77
C ASP A 18 5.78 9.04 -2.84
N LEU A 19 4.64 9.25 -3.51
CA LEU A 19 3.67 8.20 -3.70
C LEU A 19 4.22 7.05 -4.52
N GLU A 20 4.93 7.35 -5.60
CA GLU A 20 5.53 6.32 -6.43
C GLU A 20 6.58 5.52 -5.65
N ALA A 21 7.40 6.19 -4.88
CA ALA A 21 8.41 5.52 -4.06
C ALA A 21 7.75 4.60 -3.03
N ARG A 22 6.69 5.07 -2.40
CA ARG A 22 5.96 4.28 -1.41
C ARG A 22 5.28 3.08 -2.04
N ILE A 23 4.72 3.24 -3.23
CA ILE A 23 4.10 2.14 -3.96
C ILE A 23 5.13 1.05 -4.27
N LYS A 24 6.28 1.44 -4.78
CA LYS A 24 7.35 0.49 -5.10
C LYS A 24 7.81 -0.26 -3.84
N GLU A 25 7.97 0.45 -2.75
CA GLU A 25 8.37 -0.14 -1.48
C GLU A 25 7.33 -1.14 -0.99
N ASP A 26 6.07 -0.78 -1.04
CA ASP A 26 4.98 -1.64 -0.61
C ASP A 26 4.81 -2.85 -1.52
N GLU A 27 5.00 -2.69 -2.83
CA GLU A 27 4.96 -3.81 -3.77
C GLU A 27 6.05 -4.83 -3.46
N LEU A 28 7.23 -4.35 -3.16
CA LEU A 28 8.34 -5.23 -2.79
C LEU A 28 8.05 -5.96 -1.48
N ARG A 29 7.53 -5.24 -0.51
CA ARG A 29 7.14 -5.82 0.77
C ARG A 29 6.07 -6.89 0.59
N LEU A 30 5.08 -6.61 -0.25
CA LEU A 30 4.00 -7.54 -0.55
C LEU A 30 4.55 -8.84 -1.17
N LYS A 31 5.46 -8.71 -2.13
CA LYS A 31 6.08 -9.88 -2.76
C LYS A 31 6.81 -10.74 -1.74
N LYS A 32 7.53 -10.10 -0.83
CA LYS A 32 8.26 -10.83 0.22
C LYS A 32 7.29 -11.57 1.14
N LEU A 33 6.19 -10.94 1.52
CA LEU A 33 5.19 -11.55 2.37
C LEU A 33 4.46 -12.70 1.67
N GLU A 34 4.14 -12.54 0.40
CA GLU A 34 3.50 -13.58 -0.38
C GLU A 34 4.41 -14.79 -0.52
N PHE A 35 5.70 -14.55 -0.77
CA PHE A 35 6.69 -15.62 -0.86
C PHE A 35 6.82 -16.37 0.46
N ALA A 36 6.90 -15.64 1.57
CA ALA A 36 7.00 -16.24 2.89
C ALA A 36 5.75 -17.05 3.22
N HIS A 37 4.58 -16.57 2.84
CA HIS A 37 3.33 -17.29 3.06
C HIS A 37 3.26 -18.58 2.22
N ALA A 38 3.81 -18.57 1.01
CA ALA A 38 3.85 -19.75 0.16
C ALA A 38 4.73 -20.83 0.74
N ILE A 39 5.82 -20.44 1.41
CA ILE A 39 6.73 -21.40 2.06
C ILE A 39 6.13 -21.93 3.35
N SER A 40 5.48 -21.07 4.12
CA SER A 40 4.95 -21.43 5.43
C SER A 40 3.51 -20.91 5.57
N PRO A 41 2.52 -21.64 5.03
CA PRO A 41 1.14 -21.18 4.98
C PRO A 41 0.37 -21.33 6.30
N LEU A 42 1.05 -21.55 7.39
CA LEU A 42 0.40 -21.78 8.68
C LEU A 42 -0.16 -20.52 9.32
N GLU A 43 0.31 -19.35 8.91
CA GLU A 43 -0.11 -18.11 9.51
C GLU A 43 -1.23 -17.44 8.73
N ASN A 44 -2.02 -16.64 9.44
CA ASN A 44 -3.10 -15.88 8.85
C ASN A 44 -2.53 -14.80 7.92
N PRO A 45 -2.98 -14.72 6.65
CA PRO A 45 -2.47 -13.73 5.69
C PRO A 45 -3.03 -12.32 5.89
N MET A 46 -3.37 -11.95 7.12
CA MET A 46 -3.94 -10.63 7.41
C MET A 46 -3.02 -9.49 6.96
N SER A 47 -1.71 -9.65 7.18
CA SER A 47 -0.72 -8.65 6.76
C SER A 47 -0.72 -8.46 5.25
N ILE A 48 -0.89 -9.54 4.50
CA ILE A 48 -0.95 -9.48 3.04
C ILE A 48 -2.18 -8.72 2.59
N ARG A 49 -3.34 -9.01 3.19
CA ARG A 49 -4.59 -8.32 2.87
C ARG A 49 -4.51 -6.84 3.17
N ASN A 50 -3.98 -6.48 4.33
CA ASN A 50 -3.84 -5.09 4.73
C ASN A 50 -2.91 -4.34 3.79
N LEU A 51 -1.81 -4.95 3.41
CA LEU A 51 -0.84 -4.33 2.51
C LEU A 51 -1.42 -4.15 1.11
N ARG A 52 -2.20 -5.11 0.63
CA ARG A 52 -2.90 -4.97 -0.65
C ARG A 52 -3.87 -3.80 -0.64
N LYS A 53 -4.60 -3.61 0.45
CA LYS A 53 -5.52 -2.47 0.60
C LYS A 53 -4.78 -1.15 0.61
N GLU A 54 -3.67 -1.07 1.35
CA GLU A 54 -2.84 0.13 1.38
C GLU A 54 -2.30 0.45 -0.01
N LEU A 55 -1.82 -0.56 -0.71
CA LEU A 55 -1.27 -0.39 -2.05
C LEU A 55 -2.33 0.12 -3.02
N ALA A 56 -3.54 -0.42 -2.94
CA ALA A 56 -4.64 0.03 -3.79
C ALA A 56 -4.97 1.49 -3.54
N ARG A 57 -4.96 1.93 -2.28
CA ARG A 57 -5.22 3.33 -1.92
C ARG A 57 -4.11 4.25 -2.40
N LEU A 58 -2.87 3.81 -2.27
CA LEU A 58 -1.73 4.57 -2.77
C LEU A 58 -1.83 4.78 -4.28
N LYS A 59 -2.16 3.73 -5.01
CA LYS A 59 -2.32 3.81 -6.46
C LYS A 59 -3.47 4.72 -6.85
N THR A 60 -4.57 4.65 -6.12
CA THR A 60 -5.73 5.52 -6.36
C THR A 60 -5.36 6.98 -6.14
N GLU A 61 -4.63 7.26 -5.08
CA GLU A 61 -4.22 8.64 -4.76
C GLU A 61 -3.25 9.19 -5.79
N LEU A 62 -2.32 8.35 -6.24
CA LEU A 62 -1.39 8.73 -7.29
C LEU A 62 -2.13 9.07 -8.58
N LYS A 63 -3.10 8.24 -8.95
CA LYS A 63 -3.89 8.48 -10.15
C LYS A 63 -4.68 9.78 -10.06
N LYS A 64 -5.25 10.08 -8.90
CA LYS A 64 -5.96 11.34 -8.68
C LYS A 64 -5.04 12.54 -8.91
N LYS A 65 -3.83 12.49 -8.37
CA LYS A 65 -2.87 13.58 -8.55
C LYS A 65 -2.45 13.75 -9.99
N GLN A 66 -2.27 12.66 -10.71
CA GLN A 66 -1.93 12.69 -12.13
C GLN A 66 -3.05 13.29 -12.97
N LEU A 67 -4.31 12.97 -12.64
CA LEU A 67 -5.46 13.48 -13.37
C LEU A 67 -5.76 14.96 -13.07
N SER A 68 -5.40 15.43 -11.89
CA SER A 68 -5.66 16.81 -11.51
C SER A 68 -4.51 17.76 -11.84
N ALA A 69 -3.43 17.26 -12.36
CA ALA A 69 -2.25 18.06 -12.71
C ALA A 69 -2.44 18.81 -14.03
#